data_0b702a76d121851c8b0d0436812a756e
#
_entry.id   0b702a76d121851c8b0d0436812a756e
#
_cell.length_a   1.000
_cell.length_b   1.000
_cell.length_c   1.000
_cell.angle_alpha   90.00
_cell.angle_beta   90.00
_cell.angle_gamma   90.00
#
_symmetry.space_group_name_H-M   'P 1'
#
loop_
_entity.id
_entity.type
_entity.pdbx_description
1 polymer ?
#
loop_
_entity_poly.entity_id
_entity_poly.type
_entity_poly.pdbx_seq_one_letter_code
_entity_poly.pdbx_strand_id
1 'polypeptide(L)'
;MRIEIRGVNVEVSDELREAVASRFRRVGRQVSDLAILEVELREERNPRITDRMVAEATLALKGVTLRATEATPEMLHSIHELAEDIRRQVKKHREKRRKRSRTRRIVARVRGRTA
;
A
#
# COMPACT_ATOMS: atom_id res chain seq x y z
N MET A 1 11.75 -2.00 -0.23
CA MET A 1 10.71 -1.22 0.49
C MET A 1 11.07 -1.10 1.96
N ARG A 2 11.07 0.08 2.47
CA ARG A 2 11.26 0.36 3.90
C ARG A 2 9.89 0.50 4.56
N ILE A 3 9.70 -0.14 5.73
CA ILE A 3 8.43 -0.10 6.45
C ILE A 3 8.62 0.67 7.76
N GLU A 4 7.79 1.67 7.98
CA GLU A 4 7.70 2.44 9.20
C GLU A 4 6.32 2.23 9.81
N ILE A 5 6.27 1.89 11.11
CA ILE A 5 5.01 1.58 11.80
C ILE A 5 4.86 2.52 12.98
N ARG A 6 3.67 3.12 13.12
CA ARG A 6 3.33 4.00 14.23
C ARG A 6 1.99 3.59 14.85
N GLY A 7 1.91 3.62 16.16
CA GLY A 7 0.68 3.39 16.91
C GLY A 7 0.12 4.68 17.48
N VAL A 8 -1.20 4.85 17.42
CA VAL A 8 -1.94 5.96 18.06
C VAL A 8 -3.03 5.34 18.92
N ASN A 9 -2.95 5.55 20.23
CA ASN A 9 -3.82 4.93 21.23
C ASN A 9 -3.79 3.39 21.20
N VAL A 10 -2.76 2.82 20.61
CA VAL A 10 -2.52 1.38 20.57
C VAL A 10 -1.03 1.14 20.64
N GLU A 11 -0.63 0.15 21.41
CA GLU A 11 0.76 -0.27 21.47
C GLU A 11 1.07 -1.15 20.27
N VAL A 12 2.15 -0.85 19.57
CA VAL A 12 2.63 -1.67 18.45
C VAL A 12 3.48 -2.79 19.01
N SER A 13 2.84 -3.94 19.29
CA SER A 13 3.52 -5.14 19.78
C SER A 13 4.37 -5.78 18.69
N ASP A 14 5.25 -6.71 19.09
CA ASP A 14 6.03 -7.50 18.14
C ASP A 14 5.13 -8.31 17.21
N GLU A 15 4.00 -8.81 17.72
CA GLU A 15 2.99 -9.52 16.92
C GLU A 15 2.42 -8.63 15.82
N LEU A 16 2.08 -7.37 16.12
CA LEU A 16 1.57 -6.44 15.13
C LEU A 16 2.64 -6.04 14.11
N ARG A 17 3.88 -5.84 14.55
CA ARG A 17 5.01 -5.57 13.64
C ARG A 17 5.23 -6.71 12.67
N GLU A 18 5.21 -7.94 13.17
CA GLU A 18 5.38 -9.13 12.36
C GLU A 18 4.23 -9.32 11.39
N ALA A 19 2.99 -9.06 11.82
CA ALA A 19 1.82 -9.12 10.96
C ALA A 19 1.94 -8.14 9.78
N VAL A 20 2.35 -6.90 10.04
CA VAL A 20 2.57 -5.91 8.97
C VAL A 20 3.66 -6.39 8.03
N ALA A 21 4.81 -6.80 8.54
CA ALA A 21 5.92 -7.27 7.72
C ALA A 21 5.52 -8.47 6.85
N SER A 22 4.79 -9.43 7.42
CA SER A 22 4.34 -10.63 6.72
C SER A 22 3.31 -10.30 5.63
N ARG A 23 2.29 -9.49 5.96
CA ARG A 23 1.21 -9.16 5.03
C ARG A 23 1.67 -8.28 3.87
N PHE A 24 2.64 -7.40 4.09
CA PHE A 24 3.16 -6.50 3.06
C PHE A 24 4.35 -7.07 2.28
N ARG A 25 4.77 -8.31 2.56
CA ARG A 25 5.90 -8.94 1.86
C ARG A 25 5.72 -8.99 0.34
N ARG A 26 4.52 -9.33 -0.13
CA ARG A 26 4.19 -9.36 -1.56
C ARG A 26 4.32 -7.99 -2.20
N VAL A 27 3.81 -6.96 -1.53
CA VAL A 27 3.93 -5.57 -1.99
C VAL A 27 5.41 -5.20 -2.13
N GLY A 28 6.22 -5.53 -1.13
CA GLY A 28 7.65 -5.25 -1.15
C GLY A 28 8.39 -5.86 -2.33
N ARG A 29 7.94 -7.03 -2.82
CA ARG A 29 8.53 -7.68 -4.00
C ARG A 29 8.16 -7.01 -5.31
N GLN A 30 7.10 -6.20 -5.32
CA GLN A 30 6.57 -5.59 -6.54
C GLN A 30 6.95 -4.12 -6.69
N VAL A 31 7.62 -3.55 -5.72
CA VAL A 31 8.01 -2.14 -5.71
C VAL A 31 9.52 -2.00 -5.57
N SER A 32 10.04 -0.79 -5.84
CA SER A 32 11.46 -0.48 -5.70
C SER A 32 11.92 -0.61 -4.25
N ASP A 33 13.20 -0.93 -4.05
CA ASP A 33 13.84 -0.88 -2.73
C ASP A 33 13.80 0.52 -2.10
N LEU A 34 13.64 1.54 -2.93
CA LEU A 34 13.53 2.94 -2.48
C LEU A 34 12.11 3.32 -2.03
N ALA A 35 11.13 2.46 -2.23
CA ALA A 35 9.75 2.71 -1.78
C ALA A 35 9.68 2.75 -0.26
N ILE A 36 8.84 3.64 0.27
CA ILE A 36 8.61 3.79 1.71
C ILE A 36 7.14 3.53 2.01
N LEU A 37 6.90 2.57 2.90
CA LEU A 37 5.58 2.25 3.41
C LEU A 37 5.47 2.76 4.84
N GLU A 38 4.53 3.68 5.08
CA GLU A 38 4.18 4.13 6.42
C GLU A 38 2.85 3.51 6.81
N VAL A 39 2.82 2.82 7.94
CA VAL A 39 1.62 2.20 8.49
C VAL A 39 1.31 2.83 9.84
N GLU A 40 0.09 3.35 9.97
CA GLU A 40 -0.43 3.85 11.24
C GLU A 40 -1.52 2.92 11.74
N LEU A 41 -1.37 2.44 12.96
CA LEU A 41 -2.35 1.60 13.64
C LEU A 41 -2.95 2.42 14.77
N ARG A 42 -4.28 2.55 14.80
CA ARG A 42 -4.94 3.32 15.85
C ARG A 42 -6.21 2.65 16.33
N GLU A 43 -6.55 2.90 17.59
CA GLU A 43 -7.81 2.48 18.16
C GLU A 43 -8.74 3.69 18.25
N GLU A 44 -9.92 3.59 17.63
CA GLU A 44 -10.98 4.57 17.75
C GLU A 44 -11.59 4.50 19.14
N ARG A 45 -11.60 5.61 19.86
CA ARG A 45 -12.06 5.66 21.26
C ARG A 45 -13.58 5.73 21.42
N ASN A 46 -14.33 6.09 20.38
CA ASN A 46 -15.77 6.19 20.47
C ASN A 46 -16.38 4.78 20.65
N PRO A 47 -17.01 4.49 21.81
CA PRO A 47 -17.57 3.16 22.09
C PRO A 47 -18.73 2.77 21.19
N ARG A 48 -19.33 3.72 20.47
CA ARG A 48 -20.41 3.46 19.52
C ARG A 48 -19.91 2.88 18.19
N ILE A 49 -18.62 3.01 17.91
CA ILE A 49 -18.02 2.51 16.68
C ILE A 49 -17.55 1.08 16.91
N THR A 50 -18.12 0.12 16.16
CA THR A 50 -17.75 -1.28 16.25
C THR A 50 -16.39 -1.55 15.58
N ASP A 51 -16.14 -0.94 14.43
CA ASP A 51 -14.88 -1.06 13.67
C ASP A 51 -13.85 -0.09 14.23
N ARG A 52 -13.36 -0.39 15.44
CA ARG A 52 -12.49 0.52 16.20
C ARG A 52 -11.01 0.35 15.90
N MET A 53 -10.61 -0.75 15.29
CA MET A 53 -9.19 -1.01 14.97
C MET A 53 -8.92 -0.54 13.56
N VAL A 54 -8.27 0.61 13.44
CA VAL A 54 -8.02 1.27 12.16
C VAL A 54 -6.57 1.09 11.75
N ALA A 55 -6.36 0.62 10.54
CA ALA A 55 -5.04 0.52 9.93
C ALA A 55 -5.00 1.39 8.67
N GLU A 56 -4.01 2.28 8.60
CA GLU A 56 -3.84 3.21 7.48
C GLU A 56 -2.44 3.05 6.90
N ALA A 57 -2.35 3.03 5.58
CA ALA A 57 -1.07 2.92 4.89
C ALA A 57 -0.88 4.03 3.87
N THR A 58 0.35 4.51 3.80
CA THR A 58 0.81 5.44 2.78
C THR A 58 2.05 4.83 2.13
N LEU A 59 1.97 4.48 0.86
CA LEU A 59 3.08 3.91 0.10
C LEU A 59 3.59 4.94 -0.89
N ALA A 60 4.79 5.46 -0.62
CA ALA A 60 5.45 6.44 -1.49
C ALA A 60 6.27 5.71 -2.54
N LEU A 61 5.86 5.83 -3.79
CA LEU A 61 6.56 5.34 -4.96
C LEU A 61 7.10 6.52 -5.77
N LYS A 62 7.93 6.24 -6.76
CA LYS A 62 8.40 7.29 -7.65
C LYS A 62 7.23 7.86 -8.47
N GLY A 63 6.93 9.13 -8.25
CA GLY A 63 5.90 9.85 -9.00
C GLY A 63 4.46 9.62 -8.55
N VAL A 64 4.21 8.77 -7.54
CA VAL A 64 2.87 8.52 -7.03
C VAL A 64 2.90 8.09 -5.57
N THR A 65 1.87 8.48 -4.82
CA THR A 65 1.65 8.00 -3.44
C THR A 65 0.33 7.26 -3.40
N LEU A 66 0.37 6.00 -2.95
CA LEU A 66 -0.83 5.18 -2.78
C LEU A 66 -1.25 5.20 -1.31
N ARG A 67 -2.55 5.29 -1.05
CA ARG A 67 -3.11 5.35 0.30
C ARG A 67 -4.27 4.40 0.45
N ALA A 68 -4.41 3.86 1.65
CA ALA A 68 -5.56 3.03 2.02
C ALA A 68 -5.82 3.14 3.51
N THR A 69 -7.07 2.95 3.89
CA THR A 69 -7.50 2.92 5.29
C THR A 69 -8.54 1.81 5.44
N GLU A 70 -8.34 0.95 6.42
CA GLU A 70 -9.26 -0.14 6.73
C GLU A 70 -9.56 -0.16 8.21
N ALA A 71 -10.83 -0.40 8.56
CA ALA A 71 -11.29 -0.45 9.93
C ALA A 71 -12.14 -1.70 10.15
N THR A 72 -11.81 -2.47 11.18
CA THR A 72 -12.54 -3.68 11.58
C THR A 72 -12.53 -3.79 13.10
N PRO A 73 -13.29 -4.72 13.71
CA PRO A 73 -13.19 -4.96 15.14
C PRO A 73 -11.86 -5.52 15.63
N GLU A 74 -11.03 -6.08 14.71
CA GLU A 74 -9.74 -6.72 15.06
C GLU A 74 -8.60 -6.15 14.26
N MET A 75 -7.50 -5.76 14.94
CA MET A 75 -6.36 -5.12 14.29
C MET A 75 -5.69 -6.03 13.25
N LEU A 76 -5.52 -7.32 13.54
CA LEU A 76 -4.91 -8.25 12.58
C LEU A 76 -5.73 -8.34 11.30
N HIS A 77 -7.05 -8.31 11.40
CA HIS A 77 -7.93 -8.30 10.24
C HIS A 77 -7.82 -6.98 9.47
N SER A 78 -7.76 -5.85 10.18
CA SER A 78 -7.56 -4.53 9.56
C SER A 78 -6.26 -4.47 8.78
N ILE A 79 -5.17 -5.02 9.33
CA ILE A 79 -3.87 -5.11 8.65
C ILE A 79 -3.96 -5.97 7.39
N HIS A 80 -4.66 -7.10 7.47
CA HIS A 80 -4.86 -7.98 6.31
C HIS A 80 -5.60 -7.26 5.18
N GLU A 81 -6.73 -6.62 5.49
CA GLU A 81 -7.52 -5.87 4.52
C GLU A 81 -6.72 -4.70 3.93
N LEU A 82 -5.94 -4.03 4.76
CA LEU A 82 -5.07 -2.94 4.33
C LEU A 82 -4.04 -3.41 3.29
N ALA A 83 -3.38 -4.53 3.56
CA ALA A 83 -2.38 -5.10 2.66
C ALA A 83 -3.01 -5.51 1.32
N GLU A 84 -4.21 -6.09 1.34
CA GLU A 84 -4.95 -6.46 0.13
C GLU A 84 -5.33 -5.23 -0.70
N ASP A 85 -5.77 -4.15 -0.06
CA ASP A 85 -6.09 -2.90 -0.74
C ASP A 85 -4.86 -2.30 -1.42
N ILE A 86 -3.77 -2.16 -0.69
CA ILE A 86 -2.51 -1.62 -1.25
C ILE A 86 -2.00 -2.53 -2.39
N ARG A 87 -2.10 -3.85 -2.24
CA ARG A 87 -1.69 -4.79 -3.28
C ARG A 87 -2.48 -4.56 -4.58
N ARG A 88 -3.80 -4.37 -4.48
CA ARG A 88 -4.64 -4.07 -5.65
C ARG A 88 -4.24 -2.74 -6.30
N GLN A 89 -3.94 -1.72 -5.50
CA GLN A 89 -3.52 -0.41 -6.02
C GLN A 89 -2.16 -0.49 -6.72
N VAL A 90 -1.21 -1.23 -6.15
CA VAL A 90 0.12 -1.45 -6.76
C VAL A 90 -0.03 -2.16 -8.10
N LYS A 91 -0.83 -3.22 -8.17
CA LYS A 91 -1.11 -3.95 -9.41
C LYS A 91 -1.68 -3.03 -10.49
N LYS A 92 -2.68 -2.23 -10.13
CA LYS A 92 -3.32 -1.29 -11.03
C LYS A 92 -2.34 -0.23 -11.54
N HIS A 93 -1.50 0.30 -10.65
CA HIS A 93 -0.47 1.27 -11.00
C HIS A 93 0.56 0.67 -11.99
N ARG A 94 1.02 -0.56 -11.76
CA ARG A 94 1.95 -1.25 -12.64
C ARG A 94 1.35 -1.50 -14.02
N GLU A 95 0.09 -1.87 -14.11
CA GLU A 95 -0.61 -2.07 -15.37
C GLU A 95 -0.72 -0.77 -16.17
N LYS A 96 -1.03 0.35 -15.51
CA LYS A 96 -1.05 1.68 -16.15
C LYS A 96 0.31 2.06 -16.71
N ARG A 97 1.39 1.80 -15.99
CA ARG A 97 2.75 2.07 -16.46
C ARG A 97 3.08 1.23 -17.70
N ARG A 98 2.70 -0.03 -17.72
CA ARG A 98 2.90 -0.91 -18.88
C ARG A 98 2.16 -0.40 -20.12
N LYS A 99 0.91 0.02 -19.96
CA LYS A 99 0.11 0.60 -21.06
C LYS A 99 0.75 1.87 -21.63
N ARG A 100 1.20 2.77 -20.77
CA ARG A 100 1.90 4.00 -21.19
C ARG A 100 3.17 3.69 -21.95
N SER A 101 3.96 2.75 -21.49
CA SER A 101 5.19 2.32 -22.14
C SER A 101 4.92 1.73 -23.53
N ARG A 102 3.90 0.88 -23.67
CA ARG A 102 3.47 0.33 -24.96
C ARG A 102 3.03 1.43 -25.93
N THR A 103 2.22 2.34 -25.47
CA THR A 103 1.72 3.46 -26.28
C THR A 103 2.88 4.31 -26.79
N ARG A 104 3.84 4.64 -25.95
CA ARG A 104 5.05 5.38 -26.34
C ARG A 104 5.85 4.66 -27.41
N ARG A 105 6.04 3.36 -27.29
CA ARG A 105 6.76 2.53 -28.28
C ARG A 105 6.05 2.50 -29.62
N ILE A 106 4.73 2.37 -29.63
CA ILE A 106 3.92 2.37 -30.84
C ILE A 106 4.01 3.72 -31.55
N VAL A 107 3.85 4.82 -30.81
CA VAL A 107 3.97 6.19 -31.37
C VAL A 107 5.36 6.42 -31.96
N ALA A 108 6.40 6.00 -31.27
CA ALA A 108 7.79 6.15 -31.77
C ALA A 108 8.00 5.39 -33.07
N ARG A 109 7.47 4.17 -33.22
CA ARG A 109 7.56 3.37 -34.45
C ARG A 109 6.82 4.05 -35.62
N VAL A 110 5.62 4.57 -35.38
CA VAL A 110 4.83 5.25 -36.40
C VAL A 110 5.57 6.51 -36.88
N ARG A 111 6.12 7.32 -35.99
CA ARG A 111 6.91 8.52 -36.32
C ARG A 111 8.18 8.17 -37.12
N GLY A 112 8.85 7.07 -36.76
CA GLY A 112 10.02 6.60 -37.48
C GLY A 112 9.71 6.14 -38.91
N ARG A 113 8.50 5.65 -39.20
CA ARG A 113 8.08 5.22 -40.54
C ARG A 113 7.69 6.38 -41.47
N THR A 114 7.30 7.50 -40.90
CA THR A 114 6.89 8.68 -41.66
C THR A 114 8.02 9.66 -41.96
N ALA A 115 9.16 9.39 -41.41
CA ALA A 115 10.37 10.16 -41.70
C ALA A 115 11.15 9.53 -42.84
#